data_89ac401028721949d78654d84c2dc0c2
#
_entry.id   89ac401028721949d78654d84c2dc0c2
#
_cell.length_a   1.000
_cell.length_b   1.000
_cell.length_c   1.000
_cell.angle_alpha   90.00
_cell.angle_beta   90.00
_cell.angle_gamma   90.00
#
_symmetry.space_group_name_H-M   'P 1'
#
loop_
_entity.id
_entity.type
_entity.pdbx_description
1 polymer ?
#
loop_
_entity_poly.entity_id
_entity_poly.type
_entity_poly.pdbx_seq_one_letter_code
_entity_poly.pdbx_strand_id
1 'polypeptide(L)'
;CQLARQHVRVVLSGEGADEIYAGYEWYADTPLMQKYKHLPAPLRHLASDVSQQLPYFKGHDFIIKGSGRPEDWFIGQAHVFEEKGAYDILRPKYRVGPTAREVAAPIYDRVKDLSELEKKQYLDLNLWLPGDILLKADKMSMAHSLELRVPYLDREVLREAECYPDSYKLRGDTKAVLRTAANKTLPDAWANRTKKGFPVPIAKWLEDPEFSAKVRKSFTSDVAAEYFDQDK
;
A
#
# COMPACT_ATOMS: atom_id res chain seq x y z
N CYS A 1 -17.65 -11.97 -8.56
CA CYS A 1 -18.00 -13.16 -7.76
C CYS A 1 -19.36 -13.72 -8.19
N GLN A 2 -20.43 -12.92 -8.24
CA GLN A 2 -21.79 -13.38 -8.62
C GLN A 2 -21.83 -14.11 -9.97
N LEU A 3 -21.18 -13.56 -11.00
CA LEU A 3 -21.12 -14.19 -12.32
C LEU A 3 -20.29 -15.49 -12.29
N ALA A 4 -19.11 -15.45 -11.69
CA ALA A 4 -18.23 -16.63 -11.61
C ALA A 4 -18.88 -17.79 -10.86
N ARG A 5 -19.63 -17.51 -9.79
CA ARG A 5 -20.33 -18.53 -9.00
C ARG A 5 -21.38 -19.32 -9.78
N GLN A 6 -21.89 -18.77 -10.88
CA GLN A 6 -22.82 -19.48 -11.76
C GLN A 6 -22.14 -20.64 -12.52
N HIS A 7 -20.82 -20.60 -12.67
CA HIS A 7 -20.05 -21.54 -13.47
C HIS A 7 -19.12 -22.42 -12.62
N VAL A 8 -18.54 -21.86 -11.53
CA VAL A 8 -17.55 -22.53 -10.70
C VAL A 8 -17.80 -22.29 -9.22
N ARG A 9 -17.26 -23.18 -8.36
CA ARG A 9 -17.32 -23.05 -6.89
C ARG A 9 -16.04 -22.48 -6.31
N VAL A 10 -14.93 -22.63 -7.02
CA VAL A 10 -13.60 -22.20 -6.60
C VAL A 10 -12.96 -21.40 -7.72
N VAL A 11 -12.26 -20.34 -7.37
CA VAL A 11 -11.43 -19.52 -8.28
C VAL A 11 -10.06 -19.28 -7.69
N LEU A 12 -9.08 -19.06 -8.56
CA LEU A 12 -7.74 -18.66 -8.16
C LEU A 12 -7.60 -17.14 -8.39
N SER A 13 -6.94 -16.45 -7.46
CA SER A 13 -6.63 -15.02 -7.54
C SER A 13 -5.13 -14.77 -7.52
N GLY A 14 -4.72 -13.61 -8.05
CA GLY A 14 -3.33 -13.17 -8.05
C GLY A 14 -2.92 -12.37 -6.81
N GLU A 15 -3.74 -12.32 -5.77
CA GLU A 15 -3.45 -11.56 -4.55
C GLU A 15 -2.16 -12.05 -3.86
N GLY A 16 -1.39 -11.12 -3.30
CA GLY A 16 -0.12 -11.38 -2.66
C GLY A 16 1.10 -11.31 -3.60
N ALA A 17 0.89 -11.38 -4.92
CA ALA A 17 2.00 -11.35 -5.89
C ALA A 17 2.74 -10.00 -5.90
N ASP A 18 2.05 -8.89 -5.67
CA ASP A 18 2.66 -7.57 -5.59
C ASP A 18 3.52 -7.42 -4.33
N GLU A 19 3.05 -7.93 -3.21
CA GLU A 19 3.73 -7.86 -1.92
C GLU A 19 5.00 -8.71 -1.89
N ILE A 20 4.97 -9.94 -2.40
CA ILE A 20 6.12 -10.86 -2.30
C ILE A 20 7.15 -10.68 -3.42
N TYR A 21 6.74 -10.20 -4.63
CA TYR A 21 7.61 -10.02 -5.79
C TYR A 21 7.87 -8.56 -6.15
N ALA A 22 7.73 -7.63 -5.22
CA ALA A 22 7.97 -6.21 -5.40
C ALA A 22 7.18 -5.61 -6.58
N GLY A 23 5.87 -5.82 -6.58
CA GLY A 23 4.98 -5.40 -7.66
C GLY A 23 4.50 -3.95 -7.58
N TYR A 24 4.76 -3.24 -6.50
CA TYR A 24 4.36 -1.85 -6.32
C TYR A 24 5.50 -0.90 -6.66
N GLU A 25 5.18 0.21 -7.35
CA GLU A 25 6.17 1.20 -7.79
C GLU A 25 6.93 1.86 -6.62
N TRP A 26 6.29 2.03 -5.47
CA TRP A 26 6.92 2.62 -4.27
C TRP A 26 7.91 1.69 -3.55
N TYR A 27 8.00 0.43 -3.94
CA TYR A 27 9.06 -0.45 -3.45
C TYR A 27 10.41 -0.08 -4.05
N ALA A 28 10.41 0.46 -5.27
CA ALA A 28 11.61 0.90 -5.96
C ALA A 28 11.86 2.39 -5.77
N ASP A 29 13.12 2.76 -5.71
CA ASP A 29 13.53 4.16 -5.73
C ASP A 29 13.56 4.71 -7.17
N THR A 30 13.03 5.92 -7.35
CA THR A 30 13.20 6.64 -8.60
C THR A 30 14.68 6.96 -8.87
N PRO A 31 15.11 7.19 -10.14
CA PRO A 31 16.50 7.55 -10.44
C PRO A 31 17.00 8.79 -9.66
N LEU A 32 16.11 9.74 -9.38
CA LEU A 32 16.44 10.91 -8.57
C LEU A 32 16.64 10.54 -7.11
N MET A 33 15.81 9.66 -6.57
CA MET A 33 15.93 9.14 -5.21
C MET A 33 17.23 8.37 -5.03
N GLN A 34 17.59 7.53 -6.00
CA GLN A 34 18.86 6.80 -5.98
C GLN A 34 20.05 7.76 -5.90
N LYS A 35 20.06 8.85 -6.70
CA LYS A 35 21.10 9.88 -6.63
C LYS A 35 21.15 10.57 -5.27
N TYR A 36 20.00 10.90 -4.68
CA TYR A 36 19.91 11.49 -3.35
C TYR A 36 20.47 10.55 -2.28
N LYS A 37 20.20 9.25 -2.39
CA LYS A 37 20.71 8.22 -1.46
C LYS A 37 22.22 8.01 -1.52
N HIS A 38 22.95 8.55 -2.52
CA HIS A 38 24.41 8.60 -2.50
C HIS A 38 24.99 9.59 -1.47
N LEU A 39 24.19 10.54 -0.97
CA LEU A 39 24.61 11.38 0.14
C LEU A 39 24.80 10.53 1.41
N PRO A 40 25.76 10.87 2.27
CA PRO A 40 25.96 10.17 3.54
C PRO A 40 24.69 10.06 4.37
N ALA A 41 24.41 8.87 4.91
CA ALA A 41 23.21 8.59 5.69
C ALA A 41 22.95 9.58 6.84
N PRO A 42 23.97 10.01 7.63
CA PRO A 42 23.76 11.00 8.69
C PRO A 42 23.20 12.34 8.19
N LEU A 43 23.65 12.80 7.02
CA LEU A 43 23.15 14.05 6.43
C LEU A 43 21.68 13.90 5.97
N ARG A 44 21.34 12.76 5.37
CA ARG A 44 19.98 12.47 4.93
C ARG A 44 19.01 12.34 6.12
N HIS A 45 19.46 11.66 7.20
CA HIS A 45 18.67 11.52 8.42
C HIS A 45 18.44 12.88 9.08
N LEU A 46 19.49 13.71 9.19
CA LEU A 46 19.35 15.08 9.72
C LEU A 46 18.36 15.91 8.87
N ALA A 47 18.47 15.84 7.54
CA ALA A 47 17.56 16.54 6.65
C ALA A 47 16.11 16.06 6.83
N SER A 48 15.88 14.77 7.02
CA SER A 48 14.58 14.18 7.32
C SER A 48 14.02 14.68 8.66
N ASP A 49 14.84 14.62 9.72
CA ASP A 49 14.42 15.04 11.06
C ASP A 49 14.04 16.54 11.10
N VAL A 50 14.82 17.37 10.42
CA VAL A 50 14.48 18.81 10.26
C VAL A 50 13.18 18.98 9.44
N SER A 51 13.05 18.25 8.33
CA SER A 51 11.87 18.36 7.46
C SER A 51 10.58 17.99 8.19
N GLN A 52 10.62 16.99 9.06
CA GLN A 52 9.45 16.57 9.86
C GLN A 52 8.97 17.64 10.86
N GLN A 53 9.83 18.60 11.21
CA GLN A 53 9.48 19.71 12.11
C GLN A 53 8.97 20.94 11.36
N LEU A 54 9.11 20.99 10.04
CA LEU A 54 8.68 22.09 9.21
C LEU A 54 7.25 21.89 8.68
N PRO A 55 6.52 22.96 8.37
CA PRO A 55 5.30 22.86 7.58
C PRO A 55 5.55 22.17 6.25
N TYR A 56 4.53 21.49 5.72
CA TYR A 56 4.63 20.81 4.43
C TYR A 56 5.09 21.76 3.32
N PHE A 57 6.10 21.36 2.54
CA PHE A 57 6.64 22.07 1.40
C PHE A 57 6.91 21.12 0.23
N LYS A 58 7.02 21.66 -0.97
CA LYS A 58 7.32 20.85 -2.17
C LYS A 58 8.70 20.19 -2.02
N GLY A 59 8.73 18.87 -1.96
CA GLY A 59 9.94 18.06 -1.74
C GLY A 59 10.05 17.47 -0.32
N HIS A 60 9.14 17.84 0.59
CA HIS A 60 9.09 17.30 1.95
C HIS A 60 9.12 15.76 1.96
N ASP A 61 8.19 15.12 1.28
CA ASP A 61 8.11 13.66 1.21
C ASP A 61 9.33 13.03 0.55
N PHE A 62 9.91 13.71 -0.43
CA PHE A 62 11.13 13.24 -1.09
C PHE A 62 12.30 13.16 -0.10
N ILE A 63 12.47 14.18 0.75
CA ILE A 63 13.54 14.22 1.76
C ILE A 63 13.31 13.12 2.80
N ILE A 64 12.09 12.97 3.31
CA ILE A 64 11.74 11.95 4.30
C ILE A 64 11.95 10.54 3.74
N LYS A 65 11.39 10.25 2.58
CA LYS A 65 11.56 8.95 1.90
C LYS A 65 13.02 8.63 1.59
N GLY A 66 13.80 9.66 1.24
CA GLY A 66 15.23 9.52 0.95
C GLY A 66 16.11 9.34 2.19
N SER A 67 15.57 9.42 3.40
CA SER A 67 16.33 9.17 4.64
C SER A 67 16.86 7.73 4.70
N GLY A 68 16.21 6.79 4.03
CA GLY A 68 16.55 5.37 4.08
C GLY A 68 16.02 4.65 5.32
N ARG A 69 15.04 5.24 5.98
CA ARG A 69 14.34 4.64 7.13
C ARG A 69 12.86 4.46 6.78
N PRO A 70 12.45 3.31 6.24
CA PRO A 70 11.04 3.05 5.90
C PRO A 70 10.11 3.31 7.08
N GLU A 71 10.55 3.05 8.30
CA GLU A 71 9.82 3.24 9.56
C GLU A 71 9.38 4.70 9.78
N ASP A 72 10.03 5.66 9.15
CA ASP A 72 9.72 7.09 9.31
C ASP A 72 8.55 7.56 8.44
N TRP A 73 8.24 6.83 7.36
CA TRP A 73 7.28 7.31 6.38
C TRP A 73 6.37 6.24 5.78
N PHE A 74 6.79 4.97 5.75
CA PHE A 74 6.03 3.92 5.10
C PHE A 74 5.15 3.20 6.11
N ILE A 75 3.85 3.43 6.02
CA ILE A 75 2.82 2.78 6.82
C ILE A 75 1.90 1.89 5.97
N GLY A 76 2.42 1.44 4.81
CA GLY A 76 1.67 0.64 3.83
C GLY A 76 0.83 1.51 2.88
N GLN A 77 0.01 0.84 2.09
CA GLN A 77 -0.88 1.43 1.10
C GLN A 77 -2.02 2.25 1.69
N ALA A 78 -2.34 2.04 2.93
CA ALA A 78 -3.47 2.69 3.60
C ALA A 78 -3.22 4.17 3.94
N HIS A 79 -2.06 4.73 3.58
CA HIS A 79 -1.72 6.13 3.82
C HIS A 79 -2.51 7.04 2.86
N VAL A 80 -3.73 7.40 3.25
CA VAL A 80 -4.62 8.31 2.50
C VAL A 80 -4.54 9.74 3.03
N PHE A 81 -4.43 9.90 4.35
CA PHE A 81 -4.32 11.20 5.02
C PHE A 81 -3.02 11.28 5.81
N GLU A 82 -2.41 12.46 5.78
CA GLU A 82 -1.42 12.80 6.79
C GLU A 82 -2.09 12.81 8.16
N GLU A 83 -1.40 12.28 9.16
CA GLU A 83 -1.95 12.09 10.52
C GLU A 83 -2.50 13.39 11.11
N LYS A 84 -1.77 14.50 10.93
CA LYS A 84 -2.21 15.83 11.34
C LYS A 84 -3.54 16.22 10.67
N GLY A 85 -3.66 16.01 9.36
CA GLY A 85 -4.89 16.31 8.62
C GLY A 85 -6.06 15.47 9.09
N ALA A 86 -5.83 14.20 9.41
CA ALA A 86 -6.86 13.32 9.97
C ALA A 86 -7.32 13.79 11.37
N TYR A 87 -6.38 14.15 12.23
CA TYR A 87 -6.71 14.69 13.55
C TYR A 87 -7.40 16.05 13.48
N ASP A 88 -7.04 16.90 12.54
CA ASP A 88 -7.62 18.23 12.43
C ASP A 88 -9.12 18.23 12.14
N ILE A 89 -9.60 17.24 11.40
CA ILE A 89 -11.04 17.11 11.09
C ILE A 89 -11.83 16.37 12.18
N LEU A 90 -11.17 15.68 13.11
CA LEU A 90 -11.85 14.99 14.23
C LEU A 90 -12.14 15.94 15.37
N ARG A 91 -13.27 15.73 16.05
CA ARG A 91 -13.52 16.40 17.32
C ARG A 91 -12.49 15.96 18.37
N PRO A 92 -12.08 16.87 19.30
CA PRO A 92 -11.00 16.58 20.25
C PRO A 92 -11.16 15.27 21.05
N LYS A 93 -12.38 14.90 21.42
CA LYS A 93 -12.66 13.65 22.17
C LYS A 93 -12.33 12.37 21.40
N TYR A 94 -12.20 12.45 20.08
CA TYR A 94 -11.86 11.31 19.20
C TYR A 94 -10.41 11.35 18.69
N ARG A 95 -9.63 12.36 19.07
CA ARG A 95 -8.20 12.46 18.78
C ARG A 95 -7.39 11.59 19.73
N VAL A 96 -7.80 10.34 19.87
CA VAL A 96 -7.21 9.38 20.81
C VAL A 96 -6.83 8.10 20.09
N GLY A 97 -5.93 7.35 20.67
CA GLY A 97 -5.44 6.09 20.12
C GLY A 97 -4.00 6.17 19.61
N PRO A 98 -3.43 5.04 19.20
CA PRO A 98 -2.08 5.01 18.67
C PRO A 98 -2.00 5.69 17.32
N THR A 99 -0.88 6.33 17.04
CA THR A 99 -0.51 6.83 15.71
C THR A 99 -0.29 5.68 14.74
N ALA A 100 -0.36 5.95 13.43
CA ALA A 100 -0.06 4.94 12.43
C ALA A 100 1.35 4.35 12.59
N ARG A 101 2.32 5.16 13.01
CA ARG A 101 3.69 4.71 13.32
C ARG A 101 3.73 3.79 14.54
N GLU A 102 3.01 4.11 15.61
CA GLU A 102 2.93 3.26 16.80
C GLU A 102 2.29 1.91 16.49
N VAL A 103 1.33 1.86 15.55
CA VAL A 103 0.75 0.60 15.06
C VAL A 103 1.77 -0.18 14.21
N ALA A 104 2.56 0.49 13.38
CA ALA A 104 3.56 -0.15 12.52
C ALA A 104 4.84 -0.56 13.27
N ALA A 105 5.21 0.16 14.35
CA ALA A 105 6.48 -0.04 15.06
C ALA A 105 6.74 -1.50 15.51
N PRO A 106 5.78 -2.23 16.13
CA PRO A 106 6.01 -3.62 16.53
C PRO A 106 6.28 -4.57 15.36
N ILE A 107 5.81 -4.22 14.16
CA ILE A 107 6.04 -5.00 12.95
C ILE A 107 7.46 -4.74 12.47
N TYR A 108 7.89 -3.47 12.40
CA TYR A 108 9.25 -3.08 12.02
C TYR A 108 10.31 -3.62 12.99
N ASP A 109 10.02 -3.67 14.30
CA ASP A 109 10.93 -4.21 15.31
C ASP A 109 11.34 -5.67 15.05
N ARG A 110 10.49 -6.44 14.39
CA ARG A 110 10.78 -7.83 14.03
C ARG A 110 11.76 -7.97 12.85
N VAL A 111 11.90 -6.92 12.06
CA VAL A 111 12.63 -6.93 10.78
C VAL A 111 13.63 -5.78 10.64
N LYS A 112 14.04 -5.18 11.76
CA LYS A 112 14.92 -4.00 11.77
C LYS A 112 16.27 -4.20 11.07
N ASP A 113 16.75 -5.43 11.00
CA ASP A 113 18.03 -5.79 10.38
C ASP A 113 17.89 -6.15 8.88
N LEU A 114 16.67 -6.16 8.35
CA LEU A 114 16.39 -6.46 6.94
C LEU A 114 16.58 -5.21 6.06
N SER A 115 16.61 -5.43 4.75
CA SER A 115 16.69 -4.36 3.76
C SER A 115 15.45 -3.44 3.77
N GLU A 116 15.55 -2.28 3.12
CA GLU A 116 14.42 -1.36 3.00
C GLU A 116 13.23 -1.98 2.24
N LEU A 117 13.52 -2.80 1.21
CA LEU A 117 12.48 -3.50 0.46
C LEU A 117 11.77 -4.53 1.34
N GLU A 118 12.56 -5.38 1.99
CA GLU A 118 12.04 -6.44 2.85
C GLU A 118 11.20 -5.87 4.01
N LYS A 119 11.62 -4.78 4.61
CA LYS A 119 10.85 -4.05 5.64
C LYS A 119 9.49 -3.60 5.13
N LYS A 120 9.44 -2.99 3.95
CA LYS A 120 8.19 -2.53 3.33
C LYS A 120 7.28 -3.71 2.99
N GLN A 121 7.85 -4.77 2.37
CA GLN A 121 7.11 -6.00 2.05
C GLN A 121 6.55 -6.66 3.32
N TYR A 122 7.36 -6.75 4.38
CA TYR A 122 6.94 -7.33 5.64
C TYR A 122 5.81 -6.54 6.31
N LEU A 123 5.85 -5.21 6.24
CA LEU A 123 4.75 -4.37 6.73
C LEU A 123 3.45 -4.64 5.94
N ASP A 124 3.53 -4.62 4.61
CA ASP A 124 2.35 -4.86 3.75
C ASP A 124 1.77 -6.27 3.94
N LEU A 125 2.62 -7.29 4.11
CA LEU A 125 2.20 -8.65 4.42
C LEU A 125 1.47 -8.78 5.78
N ASN A 126 1.74 -7.89 6.74
CA ASN A 126 1.16 -7.95 8.08
C ASN A 126 0.01 -6.96 8.32
N LEU A 127 -0.12 -5.89 7.52
CA LEU A 127 -1.18 -4.88 7.67
C LEU A 127 -2.07 -4.80 6.43
N TRP A 128 -1.49 -4.37 5.30
CA TRP A 128 -2.23 -4.08 4.08
C TRP A 128 -2.90 -5.32 3.50
N LEU A 129 -2.12 -6.37 3.29
CA LEU A 129 -2.60 -7.60 2.66
C LEU A 129 -3.73 -8.25 3.46
N PRO A 130 -3.58 -8.55 4.77
CA PRO A 130 -4.66 -9.16 5.54
C PRO A 130 -5.80 -8.20 5.84
N GLY A 131 -5.51 -6.93 6.14
CA GLY A 131 -6.49 -5.94 6.60
C GLY A 131 -7.39 -5.35 5.51
N ASP A 132 -6.91 -5.31 4.27
CA ASP A 132 -7.70 -4.79 3.13
C ASP A 132 -7.86 -5.83 2.03
N ILE A 133 -6.77 -6.26 1.40
CA ILE A 133 -6.83 -7.05 0.16
C ILE A 133 -7.53 -8.39 0.38
N LEU A 134 -7.05 -9.19 1.34
CA LEU A 134 -7.62 -10.51 1.62
C LEU A 134 -8.99 -10.40 2.28
N LEU A 135 -9.17 -9.45 3.19
CA LEU A 135 -10.47 -9.21 3.83
C LEU A 135 -11.55 -8.85 2.82
N LYS A 136 -11.23 -7.95 1.88
CA LYS A 136 -12.12 -7.57 0.78
C LYS A 136 -12.40 -8.76 -0.14
N ALA A 137 -11.35 -9.46 -0.56
CA ALA A 137 -11.46 -10.61 -1.45
C ALA A 137 -12.35 -11.70 -0.85
N ASP A 138 -12.14 -12.04 0.43
CA ASP A 138 -12.95 -13.01 1.17
C ASP A 138 -14.41 -12.57 1.29
N LYS A 139 -14.67 -11.37 1.81
CA LYS A 139 -16.04 -10.86 1.97
C LYS A 139 -16.82 -10.82 0.65
N MET A 140 -16.17 -10.36 -0.42
CA MET A 140 -16.83 -10.25 -1.74
C MET A 140 -17.08 -11.62 -2.38
N SER A 141 -16.18 -12.57 -2.22
CA SER A 141 -16.35 -13.92 -2.78
C SER A 141 -17.34 -14.73 -1.95
N MET A 142 -17.23 -14.69 -0.62
CA MET A 142 -18.11 -15.44 0.27
C MET A 142 -19.54 -14.92 0.29
N ALA A 143 -19.78 -13.62 0.02
CA ALA A 143 -21.11 -13.07 -0.19
C ALA A 143 -21.89 -13.79 -1.33
N HIS A 144 -21.17 -14.49 -2.20
CA HIS A 144 -21.71 -15.28 -3.29
C HIS A 144 -21.41 -16.79 -3.16
N SER A 145 -20.95 -17.25 -2.00
CA SER A 145 -20.53 -18.66 -1.77
C SER A 145 -19.50 -19.15 -2.80
N LEU A 146 -18.59 -18.27 -3.20
CA LEU A 146 -17.48 -18.57 -4.11
C LEU A 146 -16.19 -18.66 -3.31
N GLU A 147 -15.52 -19.82 -3.32
CA GLU A 147 -14.24 -19.99 -2.65
C GLU A 147 -13.11 -19.35 -3.49
N LEU A 148 -12.43 -18.37 -2.93
CA LEU A 148 -11.27 -17.72 -3.57
C LEU A 148 -9.99 -18.24 -2.92
N ARG A 149 -9.06 -18.75 -3.72
CA ARG A 149 -7.75 -19.21 -3.29
C ARG A 149 -6.67 -18.31 -3.85
N VAL A 150 -5.60 -18.12 -3.07
CA VAL A 150 -4.50 -17.17 -3.32
C VAL A 150 -3.15 -17.93 -3.39
N PRO A 151 -2.84 -18.60 -4.50
CA PRO A 151 -1.68 -19.49 -4.61
C PRO A 151 -0.34 -18.79 -4.40
N TYR A 152 -0.23 -17.47 -4.61
CA TYR A 152 1.00 -16.74 -4.31
C TYR A 152 1.33 -16.65 -2.82
N LEU A 153 0.35 -16.85 -1.95
CA LEU A 153 0.55 -16.86 -0.50
C LEU A 153 0.80 -18.26 0.08
N ASP A 154 1.05 -19.25 -0.79
CA ASP A 154 1.56 -20.55 -0.36
C ASP A 154 2.94 -20.39 0.26
N ARG A 155 3.21 -21.17 1.32
CA ARG A 155 4.48 -21.10 2.07
C ARG A 155 5.71 -21.40 1.21
N GLU A 156 5.60 -22.32 0.27
CA GLU A 156 6.72 -22.67 -0.61
C GLU A 156 6.99 -21.55 -1.61
N VAL A 157 5.94 -20.90 -2.11
CA VAL A 157 6.07 -19.72 -2.98
C VAL A 157 6.72 -18.54 -2.23
N LEU A 158 6.34 -18.33 -0.96
CA LEU A 158 6.96 -17.29 -0.13
C LEU A 158 8.45 -17.58 0.12
N ARG A 159 8.78 -18.80 0.52
CA ARG A 159 10.19 -19.21 0.71
C ARG A 159 11.04 -19.03 -0.54
N GLU A 160 10.50 -19.40 -1.69
CA GLU A 160 11.19 -19.18 -2.96
C GLU A 160 11.39 -17.69 -3.24
N ALA A 161 10.37 -16.86 -3.00
CA ALA A 161 10.46 -15.42 -3.18
C ALA A 161 11.48 -14.74 -2.24
N GLU A 162 11.64 -15.24 -1.03
CA GLU A 162 12.65 -14.78 -0.05
C GLU A 162 14.09 -15.07 -0.49
N CYS A 163 14.30 -16.10 -1.33
CA CYS A 163 15.64 -16.44 -1.83
C CYS A 163 16.19 -15.42 -2.85
N TYR A 164 15.35 -14.56 -3.43
CA TYR A 164 15.80 -13.59 -4.42
C TYR A 164 16.29 -12.30 -3.76
N PRO A 165 17.50 -11.81 -4.07
CA PRO A 165 18.00 -10.53 -3.56
C PRO A 165 17.19 -9.36 -4.11
N ASP A 166 17.17 -8.24 -3.38
CA ASP A 166 16.45 -7.02 -3.77
C ASP A 166 16.79 -6.55 -5.17
N SER A 167 18.08 -6.59 -5.54
CA SER A 167 18.55 -6.19 -6.86
C SER A 167 17.92 -7.01 -7.99
N TYR A 168 17.48 -8.23 -7.72
CA TYR A 168 16.79 -9.07 -8.68
C TYR A 168 15.29 -8.82 -8.70
N LYS A 169 14.68 -8.63 -7.52
CA LYS A 169 13.26 -8.28 -7.39
C LYS A 169 12.94 -6.92 -8.04
N LEU A 170 13.85 -5.94 -7.89
CA LEU A 170 13.70 -4.56 -8.40
C LEU A 170 14.32 -4.33 -9.78
N ARG A 171 14.73 -5.38 -10.48
CA ARG A 171 15.40 -5.27 -11.79
C ARG A 171 14.40 -4.92 -12.91
N GLY A 172 14.54 -3.71 -13.45
CA GLY A 172 13.71 -3.28 -14.58
C GLY A 172 12.29 -2.94 -14.19
N ASP A 173 11.32 -3.74 -14.62
CA ASP A 173 9.89 -3.53 -14.34
C ASP A 173 9.46 -4.24 -13.03
N THR A 174 8.30 -3.87 -12.51
CA THR A 174 7.69 -4.49 -11.32
C THR A 174 7.50 -6.00 -11.51
N LYS A 175 7.66 -6.77 -10.42
CA LYS A 175 7.55 -8.25 -10.42
C LYS A 175 8.52 -8.93 -11.38
N ALA A 176 9.75 -8.45 -11.49
CA ALA A 176 10.74 -8.95 -12.46
C ALA A 176 10.94 -10.47 -12.40
N VAL A 177 11.02 -11.04 -11.21
CA VAL A 177 11.14 -12.49 -10.98
C VAL A 177 9.96 -13.25 -11.60
N LEU A 178 8.73 -12.82 -11.27
CA LEU A 178 7.51 -13.46 -11.75
C LEU A 178 7.36 -13.32 -13.27
N ARG A 179 7.69 -12.15 -13.85
CA ARG A 179 7.69 -11.94 -15.31
C ARG A 179 8.70 -12.84 -16.00
N THR A 180 9.90 -12.99 -15.44
CA THR A 180 10.91 -13.89 -15.98
C THR A 180 10.43 -15.35 -16.01
N ALA A 181 9.75 -15.79 -14.95
CA ALA A 181 9.15 -17.12 -14.92
C ALA A 181 8.00 -17.24 -15.93
N ALA A 182 7.12 -16.26 -16.00
CA ALA A 182 5.97 -16.24 -16.90
C ALA A 182 6.38 -16.28 -18.38
N ASN A 183 7.48 -15.64 -18.76
CA ASN A 183 8.00 -15.68 -20.14
C ASN A 183 8.39 -17.07 -20.64
N LYS A 184 8.53 -18.04 -19.72
CA LYS A 184 8.79 -19.45 -20.12
C LYS A 184 7.53 -20.19 -20.55
N THR A 185 6.35 -19.71 -20.18
CA THR A 185 5.09 -20.43 -20.36
C THR A 185 4.00 -19.59 -21.01
N LEU A 186 4.08 -18.27 -20.93
CA LEU A 186 3.08 -17.35 -21.48
C LEU A 186 3.64 -16.58 -22.68
N PRO A 187 2.79 -16.17 -23.63
CA PRO A 187 3.18 -15.23 -24.68
C PRO A 187 3.76 -13.94 -24.09
N ASP A 188 4.78 -13.39 -24.73
CA ASP A 188 5.49 -12.18 -24.30
C ASP A 188 4.55 -10.99 -24.01
N ALA A 189 3.59 -10.76 -24.89
CA ALA A 189 2.59 -9.69 -24.72
C ALA A 189 1.73 -9.82 -23.45
N TRP A 190 1.68 -11.01 -22.85
CA TRP A 190 0.94 -11.26 -21.60
C TRP A 190 1.86 -11.20 -20.39
N ALA A 191 3.03 -11.87 -20.48
CA ALA A 191 4.01 -11.89 -19.41
C ALA A 191 4.56 -10.49 -19.08
N ASN A 192 4.76 -9.65 -20.13
CA ASN A 192 5.34 -8.31 -20.04
C ASN A 192 4.31 -7.17 -20.17
N ARG A 193 3.03 -7.49 -20.02
CA ARG A 193 1.98 -6.48 -20.06
C ARG A 193 2.21 -5.40 -18.99
N THR A 194 2.06 -4.14 -19.38
CA THR A 194 2.09 -3.01 -18.46
C THR A 194 1.04 -3.19 -17.36
N LYS A 195 1.46 -2.99 -16.11
CA LYS A 195 0.54 -3.06 -14.96
C LYS A 195 -0.59 -2.05 -15.16
N LYS A 196 -1.82 -2.52 -15.05
CA LYS A 196 -3.02 -1.67 -15.01
C LYS A 196 -3.68 -1.85 -13.65
N GLY A 197 -3.76 -0.77 -12.88
CA GLY A 197 -4.59 -0.72 -11.69
C GLY A 197 -6.08 -0.68 -12.06
N PHE A 198 -6.94 -0.79 -11.06
CA PHE A 198 -8.38 -0.55 -11.18
C PHE A 198 -8.73 0.77 -10.48
N PRO A 199 -8.34 1.94 -11.04
CA PRO A 199 -8.67 3.21 -10.42
C PRO A 199 -10.17 3.39 -10.43
N VAL A 200 -10.74 3.61 -9.25
CA VAL A 200 -12.14 4.00 -9.12
C VAL A 200 -12.22 5.49 -9.45
N PRO A 201 -13.01 5.91 -10.43
CA PRO A 201 -13.09 7.31 -10.86
C PRO A 201 -13.95 8.14 -9.91
N ILE A 202 -13.61 8.16 -8.62
CA ILE A 202 -14.37 8.86 -7.57
C ILE A 202 -14.50 10.34 -7.88
N ALA A 203 -13.42 11.00 -8.34
CA ALA A 203 -13.46 12.42 -8.69
C ALA A 203 -14.52 12.69 -9.77
N LYS A 204 -14.59 11.84 -10.81
CA LYS A 204 -15.60 11.95 -11.87
C LYS A 204 -17.02 11.67 -11.35
N TRP A 205 -17.16 10.72 -10.42
CA TRP A 205 -18.48 10.46 -9.81
C TRP A 205 -18.96 11.60 -8.93
N LEU A 206 -18.06 12.33 -8.29
CA LEU A 206 -18.38 13.53 -7.51
C LEU A 206 -18.80 14.73 -8.37
N GLU A 207 -18.57 14.70 -9.68
CA GLU A 207 -19.12 15.68 -10.63
C GLU A 207 -20.62 15.46 -10.87
N ASP A 208 -21.14 14.24 -10.65
CA ASP A 208 -22.56 13.95 -10.71
C ASP A 208 -23.28 14.58 -9.50
N PRO A 209 -24.29 15.46 -9.73
CA PRO A 209 -24.95 16.19 -8.65
C PRO A 209 -25.67 15.28 -7.65
N GLU A 210 -26.27 14.17 -8.10
CA GLU A 210 -27.00 13.24 -7.24
C GLU A 210 -26.04 12.47 -6.34
N PHE A 211 -24.94 11.95 -6.92
CA PHE A 211 -23.91 11.27 -6.16
C PHE A 211 -23.22 12.21 -5.16
N SER A 212 -22.83 13.40 -5.61
CA SER A 212 -22.24 14.44 -4.76
C SER A 212 -23.14 14.82 -3.59
N ALA A 213 -24.45 14.99 -3.84
CA ALA A 213 -25.43 15.31 -2.80
C ALA A 213 -25.54 14.19 -1.75
N LYS A 214 -25.54 12.92 -2.19
CA LYS A 214 -25.56 11.76 -1.27
C LYS A 214 -24.32 11.72 -0.38
N VAL A 215 -23.15 11.92 -0.97
CA VAL A 215 -21.86 11.96 -0.23
C VAL A 215 -21.89 13.12 0.77
N ARG A 216 -22.22 14.32 0.33
CA ARG A 216 -22.31 15.51 1.19
C ARG A 216 -23.28 15.30 2.34
N LYS A 217 -24.48 14.78 2.08
CA LYS A 217 -25.48 14.47 3.11
C LYS A 217 -24.93 13.51 4.17
N SER A 218 -24.13 12.52 3.78
CA SER A 218 -23.51 11.59 4.73
C SER A 218 -22.51 12.30 5.65
N PHE A 219 -21.67 13.16 5.08
CA PHE A 219 -20.65 13.91 5.86
C PHE A 219 -21.23 15.05 6.70
N THR A 220 -22.42 15.58 6.36
CA THR A 220 -23.10 16.65 7.13
C THR A 220 -24.25 16.12 8.00
N SER A 221 -24.33 14.81 8.19
CA SER A 221 -25.35 14.19 9.06
C SER A 221 -25.04 14.40 10.55
N ASP A 222 -26.06 14.30 11.40
CA ASP A 222 -25.91 14.36 12.87
C ASP A 222 -24.93 13.30 13.37
N VAL A 223 -24.93 12.11 12.75
CA VAL A 223 -23.98 11.04 13.06
C VAL A 223 -22.55 11.47 12.72
N ALA A 224 -22.32 12.06 11.56
CA ALA A 224 -21.01 12.56 11.18
C ALA A 224 -20.57 13.72 12.09
N ALA A 225 -21.49 14.61 12.44
CA ALA A 225 -21.24 15.74 13.34
C ALA A 225 -20.85 15.30 14.77
N GLU A 226 -21.14 14.08 15.17
CA GLU A 226 -20.65 13.53 16.44
C GLU A 226 -19.13 13.34 16.44
N TYR A 227 -18.56 12.92 15.31
CA TYR A 227 -17.15 12.52 15.14
C TYR A 227 -16.29 13.63 14.54
N PHE A 228 -16.84 14.34 13.57
CA PHE A 228 -16.11 15.32 12.77
C PHE A 228 -16.50 16.75 13.10
N ASP A 229 -15.51 17.64 13.01
CA ASP A 229 -15.70 19.08 13.08
C ASP A 229 -16.31 19.56 11.76
N GLN A 230 -17.56 19.99 11.78
CA GLN A 230 -18.32 20.37 10.58
C GLN A 230 -17.89 21.74 10.03
N ASP A 231 -17.09 22.51 10.77
CA ASP A 231 -16.60 23.83 10.36
C ASP A 231 -15.27 23.75 9.58
N LYS A 232 -14.74 22.55 9.42
CA LYS A 232 -13.49 22.22 8.69
C LYS A 232 -13.71 21.35 7.48
#